data_8b4f2a678c91afa263d4b24fcde27c2e
#
_entry.id   8b4f2a678c91afa263d4b24fcde27c2e
#
_cell.length_a   1.000
_cell.length_b   1.000
_cell.length_c   1.000
_cell.angle_alpha   90.00
_cell.angle_beta   90.00
_cell.angle_gamma   90.00
#
_symmetry.space_group_name_H-M   'P 1'
#
loop_
_entity.id
_entity.type
_entity.pdbx_description
1 polymer ?
#
loop_
_entity_poly.entity_id
_entity_poly.type
_entity_poly.pdbx_seq_one_letter_code
_entity_poly.pdbx_strand_id
1 'polypeptide(L)'
;MALVAGVDSSTQSCKIVIRDSETGALVRSGRAKHPDGTTVDPNAWWAALVEAAADAGGLDDVAAIAVGGQQHGMVALDADGDVIRDAMLWNDTSSAPDAADLIAELGDGDVAAGAQAWADAIGSVPVPSLTVTKLRWLARVEPENAARVAAVALPHDWLTWRLMGAPSLDALTTDRSDASGTGYW
;
A
#
# COMPACT_ATOMS: atom_id res chain seq x y z
N MET A 1 12.87 25.49 16.74
CA MET A 1 12.85 24.92 15.37
C MET A 1 12.48 23.46 15.48
N ALA A 2 11.31 23.10 15.03
CA ALA A 2 10.87 21.70 15.02
C ALA A 2 11.20 21.08 13.64
N LEU A 3 11.69 19.85 13.64
CA LEU A 3 11.95 19.11 12.40
C LEU A 3 10.78 18.17 12.10
N VAL A 4 10.45 18.03 10.83
CA VAL A 4 9.43 17.11 10.34
C VAL A 4 10.01 16.24 9.23
N ALA A 5 9.58 14.97 9.17
CA ALA A 5 10.03 14.03 8.16
C ALA A 5 8.90 13.66 7.19
N GLY A 6 9.22 13.61 5.92
CA GLY A 6 8.40 13.01 4.88
C GLY A 6 9.08 11.78 4.31
N VAL A 7 8.34 10.67 4.25
CA VAL A 7 8.78 9.42 3.63
C VAL A 7 8.07 9.22 2.31
N ASP A 8 8.83 8.90 1.26
CA ASP A 8 8.34 8.43 -0.03
C ASP A 8 8.83 6.99 -0.24
N SER A 9 7.95 6.01 0.00
CA SER A 9 8.20 4.59 -0.24
C SER A 9 7.60 4.20 -1.59
N SER A 10 8.23 4.63 -2.67
CA SER A 10 7.82 4.34 -4.04
C SER A 10 8.26 2.94 -4.50
N THR A 11 8.04 2.58 -5.76
CA THR A 11 8.31 1.22 -6.27
C THR A 11 9.79 0.83 -6.16
N GLN A 12 10.71 1.74 -6.41
CA GLN A 12 12.14 1.44 -6.54
C GLN A 12 12.98 1.76 -5.30
N SER A 13 12.48 2.59 -4.41
CA SER A 13 13.25 3.05 -3.24
C SER A 13 12.36 3.70 -2.19
N CYS A 14 12.84 3.67 -0.95
CA CYS A 14 12.41 4.55 0.12
C CYS A 14 13.32 5.79 0.16
N LYS A 15 12.72 6.97 0.25
CA LYS A 15 13.43 8.25 0.46
C LYS A 15 12.84 8.93 1.68
N ILE A 16 13.71 9.55 2.47
CA ILE A 16 13.30 10.37 3.61
C ILE A 16 13.86 11.78 3.39
N VAL A 17 13.02 12.78 3.60
CA VAL A 17 13.44 14.18 3.67
C VAL A 17 13.06 14.74 5.04
N ILE A 18 14.02 15.40 5.70
CA ILE A 18 13.81 16.07 6.98
C ILE A 18 13.91 17.56 6.76
N ARG A 19 12.86 18.28 7.15
CA ARG A 19 12.71 19.70 6.91
C ARG A 19 12.43 20.46 8.21
N ASP A 20 12.83 21.70 8.20
CA ASP A 20 12.36 22.69 9.19
C ASP A 20 10.87 22.96 8.95
N SER A 21 10.06 22.81 10.01
CA SER A 21 8.60 22.92 9.93
C SER A 21 8.09 24.35 9.67
N GLU A 22 8.90 25.37 9.96
CA GLU A 22 8.51 26.79 9.82
C GLU A 22 8.89 27.34 8.43
N THR A 23 10.09 27.00 7.98
CA THR A 23 10.66 27.55 6.74
C THR A 23 10.51 26.62 5.53
N GLY A 24 10.24 25.33 5.76
CA GLY A 24 10.26 24.30 4.74
C GLY A 24 11.65 23.94 4.22
N ALA A 25 12.71 24.53 4.78
CA ALA A 25 14.08 24.27 4.32
C ALA A 25 14.46 22.81 4.52
N LEU A 26 15.10 22.21 3.50
CA LEU A 26 15.68 20.87 3.63
C LEU A 26 16.87 20.91 4.58
N VAL A 27 16.83 20.09 5.63
CA VAL A 27 17.90 19.95 6.61
C VAL A 27 18.81 18.76 6.27
N ARG A 28 18.20 17.61 5.99
CA ARG A 28 18.92 16.37 5.61
C ARG A 28 17.97 15.41 4.89
N SER A 29 18.54 14.42 4.23
CA SER A 29 17.77 13.38 3.54
C SER A 29 18.53 12.06 3.54
N GLY A 30 17.82 10.96 3.32
CA GLY A 30 18.39 9.63 3.16
C GLY A 30 17.61 8.82 2.15
N ARG A 31 18.23 7.73 1.67
CA ARG A 31 17.64 6.86 0.65
C ARG A 31 18.13 5.42 0.80
N ALA A 32 17.22 4.46 0.55
CA ALA A 32 17.54 3.04 0.39
C ALA A 32 16.79 2.44 -0.80
N LYS A 33 17.34 1.39 -1.41
CA LYS A 33 16.68 0.70 -2.54
C LYS A 33 15.63 -0.28 -2.04
N HIS A 34 14.59 -0.47 -2.85
CA HIS A 34 13.67 -1.62 -2.77
C HIS A 34 14.12 -2.74 -3.72
N PRO A 35 13.74 -4.00 -3.44
CA PRO A 35 13.88 -5.09 -4.41
C PRO A 35 13.11 -4.80 -5.69
N ASP A 36 13.62 -5.29 -6.81
CA ASP A 36 12.91 -5.29 -8.08
C ASP A 36 11.83 -6.38 -8.11
N GLY A 37 10.73 -6.16 -8.83
CA GLY A 37 9.69 -7.16 -9.02
C GLY A 37 8.28 -6.57 -9.13
N THR A 38 7.30 -7.46 -9.28
CA THR A 38 5.88 -7.14 -9.24
C THR A 38 5.21 -7.65 -7.97
N THR A 39 5.94 -8.48 -7.20
CA THR A 39 5.62 -8.91 -5.85
C THR A 39 6.83 -8.70 -4.95
N VAL A 40 6.64 -8.20 -3.74
CA VAL A 40 7.73 -7.86 -2.81
C VAL A 40 7.30 -8.17 -1.38
N ASP A 41 8.20 -8.76 -0.59
CA ASP A 41 7.99 -8.89 0.85
C ASP A 41 7.88 -7.49 1.50
N PRO A 42 6.77 -7.14 2.14
CA PRO A 42 6.61 -5.85 2.81
C PRO A 42 7.72 -5.54 3.83
N ASN A 43 8.31 -6.56 4.45
CA ASN A 43 9.43 -6.38 5.37
C ASN A 43 10.66 -5.77 4.69
N ALA A 44 10.84 -5.95 3.38
CA ALA A 44 11.89 -5.28 2.63
C ALA A 44 11.66 -3.75 2.55
N TRP A 45 10.40 -3.29 2.50
CA TRP A 45 10.09 -1.85 2.57
C TRP A 45 10.39 -1.28 3.94
N TRP A 46 10.07 -2.04 5.00
CA TRP A 46 10.42 -1.65 6.37
C TRP A 46 11.92 -1.55 6.56
N ALA A 47 12.68 -2.54 6.09
CA ALA A 47 14.14 -2.51 6.14
C ALA A 47 14.72 -1.30 5.38
N ALA A 48 14.19 -1.02 4.19
CA ALA A 48 14.61 0.15 3.40
C ALA A 48 14.24 1.48 4.09
N LEU A 49 13.10 1.57 4.79
CA LEU A 49 12.74 2.75 5.57
C LEU A 49 13.73 2.96 6.71
N VAL A 50 14.08 1.91 7.44
CA VAL A 50 15.07 1.97 8.53
C VAL A 50 16.46 2.37 8.00
N GLU A 51 16.89 1.81 6.86
CA GLU A 51 18.16 2.18 6.22
C GLU A 51 18.16 3.63 5.75
N ALA A 52 17.09 4.10 5.09
CA ALA A 52 16.95 5.49 4.66
C ALA A 52 16.93 6.47 5.86
N ALA A 53 16.33 6.08 6.97
CA ALA A 53 16.36 6.86 8.21
C ALA A 53 17.77 6.96 8.78
N ALA A 54 18.53 5.87 8.79
CA ALA A 54 19.92 5.87 9.22
C ALA A 54 20.80 6.72 8.29
N ASP A 55 20.64 6.60 6.97
CA ASP A 55 21.32 7.42 5.96
C ASP A 55 21.03 8.93 6.13
N ALA A 56 19.80 9.27 6.58
CA ALA A 56 19.43 10.65 6.93
C ALA A 56 20.00 11.11 8.30
N GLY A 57 20.74 10.30 9.02
CA GLY A 57 21.29 10.62 10.34
C GLY A 57 20.34 10.40 11.52
N GLY A 58 19.31 9.57 11.35
CA GLY A 58 18.34 9.23 12.39
C GLY A 58 17.10 10.13 12.41
N LEU A 59 16.14 9.78 13.26
CA LEU A 59 14.85 10.48 13.40
C LEU A 59 14.58 10.96 14.84
N ASP A 60 15.54 10.85 15.76
CA ASP A 60 15.34 11.11 17.20
C ASP A 60 14.97 12.56 17.52
N ASP A 61 15.31 13.51 16.65
CA ASP A 61 15.01 14.94 16.75
C ASP A 61 13.82 15.37 15.87
N VAL A 62 13.11 14.41 15.26
CA VAL A 62 11.96 14.67 14.41
C VAL A 62 10.67 14.67 15.23
N ALA A 63 9.92 15.77 15.17
CA ALA A 63 8.68 15.95 15.93
C ALA A 63 7.46 15.22 15.30
N ALA A 64 7.46 15.05 13.98
CA ALA A 64 6.40 14.37 13.25
C ALA A 64 6.90 13.74 11.96
N ILE A 65 6.26 12.65 11.54
CA ILE A 65 6.55 11.92 10.31
C ILE A 65 5.26 11.63 9.55
N ALA A 66 5.32 11.72 8.22
CA ALA A 66 4.25 11.29 7.33
C ALA A 66 4.83 10.36 6.26
N VAL A 67 4.06 9.35 5.87
CA VAL A 67 4.46 8.35 4.88
C VAL A 67 3.55 8.44 3.66
N GLY A 68 4.15 8.65 2.49
CA GLY A 68 3.56 8.38 1.19
C GLY A 68 4.19 7.12 0.60
N GLY A 69 3.47 6.42 -0.25
CA GLY A 69 3.96 5.17 -0.83
C GLY A 69 3.37 4.91 -2.22
N GLN A 70 3.78 3.79 -2.80
CA GLN A 70 3.18 3.31 -4.03
C GLN A 70 1.71 2.94 -3.79
N GLN A 71 0.86 3.27 -4.76
CA GLN A 71 -0.58 3.03 -4.69
C GLN A 71 -0.93 1.56 -4.98
N HIS A 72 -2.11 1.12 -4.54
CA HIS A 72 -2.77 -0.14 -4.90
C HIS A 72 -2.04 -1.43 -4.50
N GLY A 73 -0.85 -1.37 -3.93
CA GLY A 73 -0.16 -2.54 -3.39
C GLY A 73 -1.02 -3.21 -2.31
N MET A 74 -1.05 -4.55 -2.29
CA MET A 74 -1.87 -5.28 -1.33
C MET A 74 -1.00 -5.99 -0.30
N VAL A 75 -1.00 -5.50 0.93
CA VAL A 75 -0.42 -6.18 2.09
C VAL A 75 -1.54 -6.94 2.81
N ALA A 76 -1.51 -8.25 2.74
CA ALA A 76 -2.47 -9.12 3.44
C ALA A 76 -1.89 -9.52 4.81
N LEU A 77 -2.65 -9.26 5.88
CA LEU A 77 -2.27 -9.52 7.26
C LEU A 77 -3.21 -10.55 7.90
N ASP A 78 -2.65 -11.43 8.72
CA ASP A 78 -3.44 -12.34 9.55
C ASP A 78 -3.88 -11.68 10.87
N ALA A 79 -4.54 -12.45 11.73
CA ALA A 79 -5.10 -11.94 12.98
C ALA A 79 -4.04 -11.44 13.98
N ASP A 80 -2.80 -11.91 13.85
CA ASP A 80 -1.68 -11.48 14.68
C ASP A 80 -0.94 -10.26 14.09
N GLY A 81 -1.35 -9.82 12.88
CA GLY A 81 -0.72 -8.73 12.14
C GLY A 81 0.50 -9.16 11.33
N ASP A 82 0.71 -10.45 11.19
CA ASP A 82 1.80 -10.99 10.39
C ASP A 82 1.45 -10.96 8.90
N VAL A 83 2.46 -10.67 8.07
CA VAL A 83 2.32 -10.67 6.61
C VAL A 83 2.12 -12.11 6.12
N ILE A 84 1.00 -12.36 5.44
CA ILE A 84 0.62 -13.69 4.94
C ILE A 84 1.47 -14.11 3.73
N ARG A 85 1.79 -13.17 2.85
CA ARG A 85 2.50 -13.39 1.60
C ARG A 85 3.14 -12.10 1.08
N ASP A 86 4.01 -12.22 0.09
CA ASP A 86 4.54 -11.06 -0.64
C ASP A 86 3.41 -10.21 -1.21
N ALA A 87 3.53 -8.90 -1.05
CA ALA A 87 2.56 -7.94 -1.55
C ALA A 87 2.58 -7.87 -3.08
N MET A 88 1.42 -7.97 -3.71
CA MET A 88 1.26 -7.72 -5.15
C MET A 88 1.25 -6.21 -5.38
N LEU A 89 2.16 -5.72 -6.24
CA LEU A 89 2.31 -4.29 -6.52
C LEU A 89 1.29 -3.81 -7.57
N TRP A 90 1.26 -2.51 -7.79
CA TRP A 90 0.38 -1.88 -8.77
C TRP A 90 0.65 -2.33 -10.22
N ASN A 91 1.89 -2.71 -10.53
CA ASN A 91 2.34 -3.19 -11.84
C ASN A 91 2.24 -4.72 -12.00
N ASP A 92 1.70 -5.44 -11.02
CA ASP A 92 1.38 -6.85 -11.16
C ASP A 92 0.09 -7.03 -11.96
N THR A 93 0.15 -7.86 -13.00
CA THR A 93 -0.97 -8.11 -13.91
C THR A 93 -1.63 -9.47 -13.71
N SER A 94 -1.22 -10.23 -12.70
CA SER A 94 -1.72 -11.60 -12.44
C SER A 94 -3.23 -11.63 -12.20
N SER A 95 -3.81 -10.55 -11.68
CA SER A 95 -5.25 -10.40 -11.44
C SER A 95 -6.05 -9.84 -12.62
N ALA A 96 -5.47 -9.81 -13.84
CA ALA A 96 -6.20 -9.32 -15.02
C ALA A 96 -7.47 -10.12 -15.35
N PRO A 97 -7.49 -11.47 -15.28
CA PRO A 97 -8.73 -12.24 -15.43
C PRO A 97 -9.77 -11.88 -14.36
N ASP A 98 -9.33 -11.69 -13.11
CA ASP A 98 -10.20 -11.35 -11.98
C ASP A 98 -10.86 -9.97 -12.16
N ALA A 99 -10.15 -9.00 -12.76
CA ALA A 99 -10.73 -7.71 -13.13
C ALA A 99 -11.83 -7.87 -14.19
N ALA A 100 -11.61 -8.67 -15.20
CA ALA A 100 -12.62 -8.94 -16.24
C ALA A 100 -13.85 -9.65 -15.66
N ASP A 101 -13.65 -10.63 -14.78
CA ASP A 101 -14.74 -11.35 -14.12
C ASP A 101 -15.58 -10.43 -13.24
N LEU A 102 -14.96 -9.54 -12.44
CA LEU A 102 -15.65 -8.55 -11.61
C LEU A 102 -16.53 -7.63 -12.45
N ILE A 103 -16.06 -7.20 -13.61
CA ILE A 103 -16.86 -6.37 -14.54
C ILE A 103 -18.04 -7.17 -15.11
N ALA A 104 -17.79 -8.38 -15.59
CA ALA A 104 -18.82 -9.22 -16.18
C ALA A 104 -19.91 -9.60 -15.17
N GLU A 105 -19.54 -9.92 -13.93
CA GLU A 105 -20.48 -10.28 -12.86
C GLU A 105 -21.43 -9.12 -12.51
N LEU A 106 -20.92 -7.90 -12.38
CA LEU A 106 -21.74 -6.74 -12.04
C LEU A 106 -22.69 -6.34 -13.18
N GLY A 107 -22.37 -6.75 -14.42
CA GLY A 107 -23.17 -6.51 -15.61
C GLY A 107 -24.03 -7.70 -16.06
N ASP A 108 -24.18 -8.76 -15.24
CA ASP A 108 -24.88 -10.00 -15.64
C ASP A 108 -24.41 -10.55 -17.00
N GLY A 109 -23.11 -10.42 -17.28
CA GLY A 109 -22.47 -10.85 -18.52
C GLY A 109 -22.33 -9.74 -19.57
N ASP A 110 -22.99 -8.60 -19.44
CA ASP A 110 -22.78 -7.43 -20.28
C ASP A 110 -21.62 -6.58 -19.75
N VAL A 111 -20.47 -6.65 -20.43
CA VAL A 111 -19.25 -5.95 -20.04
C VAL A 111 -19.43 -4.42 -20.02
N ALA A 112 -20.22 -3.86 -20.93
CA ALA A 112 -20.44 -2.41 -20.97
C ALA A 112 -21.31 -1.95 -19.79
N ALA A 113 -22.37 -2.69 -19.49
CA ALA A 113 -23.22 -2.44 -18.33
C ALA A 113 -22.44 -2.60 -17.02
N GLY A 114 -21.59 -3.64 -16.91
CA GLY A 114 -20.76 -3.87 -15.75
C GLY A 114 -19.72 -2.77 -15.54
N ALA A 115 -19.05 -2.34 -16.59
CA ALA A 115 -18.09 -1.23 -16.53
C ALA A 115 -18.77 0.08 -16.08
N GLN A 116 -19.98 0.36 -16.59
CA GLN A 116 -20.74 1.53 -16.17
C GLN A 116 -21.16 1.44 -14.70
N ALA A 117 -21.64 0.27 -14.27
CA ALA A 117 -22.06 0.05 -12.88
C ALA A 117 -20.88 0.22 -11.91
N TRP A 118 -19.68 -0.28 -12.24
CA TRP A 118 -18.47 -0.03 -11.46
C TRP A 118 -18.12 1.45 -11.43
N ALA A 119 -18.11 2.14 -12.57
CA ALA A 119 -17.82 3.57 -12.65
C ALA A 119 -18.81 4.41 -11.81
N ASP A 120 -20.09 4.04 -11.81
CA ASP A 120 -21.11 4.71 -11.01
C ASP A 120 -20.95 4.46 -9.50
N ALA A 121 -20.48 3.26 -9.10
CA ALA A 121 -20.33 2.87 -7.70
C ALA A 121 -19.09 3.45 -7.05
N ILE A 122 -17.93 3.40 -7.74
CA ILE A 122 -16.62 3.74 -7.17
C ILE A 122 -15.83 4.79 -7.97
N GLY A 123 -16.42 5.35 -9.04
CA GLY A 123 -15.76 6.33 -9.91
C GLY A 123 -14.70 5.74 -10.85
N SER A 124 -14.56 4.41 -10.92
CA SER A 124 -13.51 3.72 -11.67
C SER A 124 -13.99 2.35 -12.16
N VAL A 125 -13.34 1.82 -13.18
CA VAL A 125 -13.56 0.45 -13.67
C VAL A 125 -12.41 -0.44 -13.20
N PRO A 126 -12.65 -1.66 -12.67
CA PRO A 126 -11.60 -2.55 -12.21
C PRO A 126 -10.52 -2.82 -13.26
N VAL A 127 -9.27 -2.62 -12.86
CA VAL A 127 -8.07 -2.97 -13.62
C VAL A 127 -7.12 -3.75 -12.71
N PRO A 128 -6.15 -4.52 -13.23
CA PRO A 128 -5.28 -5.38 -12.42
C PRO A 128 -4.52 -4.64 -11.30
N SER A 129 -4.29 -3.34 -11.46
CA SER A 129 -3.61 -2.54 -10.45
C SER A 129 -4.44 -2.34 -9.17
N LEU A 130 -5.79 -2.33 -9.25
CA LEU A 130 -6.66 -2.07 -8.10
C LEU A 130 -6.63 -3.22 -7.09
N THR A 131 -6.71 -2.89 -5.80
CA THR A 131 -6.60 -3.86 -4.70
C THR A 131 -7.72 -4.91 -4.73
N VAL A 132 -8.95 -4.53 -5.12
CA VAL A 132 -10.10 -5.45 -5.20
C VAL A 132 -9.83 -6.64 -6.13
N THR A 133 -9.13 -6.42 -7.24
CA THR A 133 -8.82 -7.51 -8.20
C THR A 133 -7.80 -8.48 -7.63
N LYS A 134 -6.84 -7.98 -6.83
CA LYS A 134 -5.85 -8.79 -6.13
C LYS A 134 -6.47 -9.62 -5.00
N LEU A 135 -7.46 -9.06 -4.30
CA LEU A 135 -8.24 -9.82 -3.30
C LEU A 135 -8.99 -10.98 -3.94
N ARG A 136 -9.64 -10.75 -5.07
CA ARG A 136 -10.31 -11.81 -5.82
C ARG A 136 -9.33 -12.86 -6.32
N TRP A 137 -8.19 -12.44 -6.87
CA TRP A 137 -7.12 -13.33 -7.28
C TRP A 137 -6.63 -14.19 -6.11
N LEU A 138 -6.40 -13.59 -4.93
CA LEU A 138 -5.96 -14.29 -3.73
C LEU A 138 -6.98 -15.38 -3.32
N ALA A 139 -8.26 -15.03 -3.31
CA ALA A 139 -9.33 -15.99 -2.96
C ALA A 139 -9.41 -17.16 -3.95
N ARG A 140 -9.14 -16.93 -5.23
CA ARG A 140 -9.19 -17.94 -6.28
C ARG A 140 -7.93 -18.81 -6.34
N VAL A 141 -6.75 -18.20 -6.21
CA VAL A 141 -5.45 -18.86 -6.48
C VAL A 141 -4.80 -19.39 -5.21
N GLU A 142 -4.97 -18.67 -4.10
CA GLU A 142 -4.38 -19.01 -2.81
C GLU A 142 -5.47 -19.05 -1.69
N PRO A 143 -6.47 -19.94 -1.80
CA PRO A 143 -7.62 -19.95 -0.87
C PRO A 143 -7.22 -20.16 0.60
N GLU A 144 -6.15 -20.88 0.86
CA GLU A 144 -5.63 -21.09 2.23
C GLU A 144 -5.08 -19.77 2.81
N ASN A 145 -4.37 -18.99 2.01
CA ASN A 145 -3.91 -17.66 2.40
C ASN A 145 -5.08 -16.69 2.56
N ALA A 146 -6.04 -16.72 1.62
CA ALA A 146 -7.23 -15.90 1.69
C ALA A 146 -8.05 -16.14 2.97
N ALA A 147 -8.15 -17.39 3.42
CA ALA A 147 -8.86 -17.76 4.65
C ALA A 147 -8.20 -17.22 5.93
N ARG A 148 -6.93 -16.84 5.88
CA ARG A 148 -6.17 -16.27 7.00
C ARG A 148 -6.25 -14.74 7.07
N VAL A 149 -6.72 -14.07 6.00
CA VAL A 149 -6.72 -12.60 5.95
C VAL A 149 -7.68 -12.03 6.99
N ALA A 150 -7.13 -11.30 7.94
CA ALA A 150 -7.86 -10.52 8.93
C ALA A 150 -7.91 -9.03 8.58
N ALA A 151 -6.87 -8.52 7.87
CA ALA A 151 -6.83 -7.15 7.40
C ALA A 151 -6.05 -7.03 6.07
N VAL A 152 -6.35 -5.97 5.34
CA VAL A 152 -5.61 -5.55 4.15
C VAL A 152 -5.16 -4.11 4.36
N ALA A 153 -3.88 -3.85 4.14
CA ALA A 153 -3.29 -2.52 4.20
C ALA A 153 -2.65 -2.16 2.85
N LEU A 154 -2.68 -0.88 2.51
CA LEU A 154 -1.87 -0.34 1.42
C LEU A 154 -0.42 -0.15 1.90
N PRO A 155 0.57 -0.04 1.01
CA PRO A 155 1.98 0.00 1.43
C PRO A 155 2.30 1.11 2.44
N HIS A 156 1.78 2.32 2.24
CA HIS A 156 2.01 3.44 3.15
C HIS A 156 1.23 3.31 4.46
N ASP A 157 0.04 2.70 4.45
CA ASP A 157 -0.75 2.40 5.65
C ASP A 157 -0.01 1.41 6.54
N TRP A 158 0.51 0.32 5.93
CA TRP A 158 1.28 -0.70 6.64
C TRP A 158 2.57 -0.11 7.24
N LEU A 159 3.32 0.71 6.48
CA LEU A 159 4.51 1.38 7.00
C LEU A 159 4.19 2.35 8.13
N THR A 160 3.10 3.10 8.02
CA THR A 160 2.63 3.99 9.10
C THR A 160 2.29 3.20 10.35
N TRP A 161 1.55 2.10 10.20
CA TRP A 161 1.20 1.21 11.30
C TRP A 161 2.46 0.59 11.96
N ARG A 162 3.46 0.20 11.17
CA ARG A 162 4.76 -0.29 11.68
C ARG A 162 5.51 0.79 12.45
N LEU A 163 5.52 2.04 11.99
CA LEU A 163 6.12 3.19 12.70
C LEU A 163 5.43 3.48 14.04
N MET A 164 4.13 3.21 14.15
CA MET A 164 3.38 3.31 15.39
C MET A 164 3.67 2.16 16.37
N GLY A 165 4.56 1.23 16.02
CA GLY A 165 4.89 0.05 16.85
C GLY A 165 3.98 -1.14 16.59
N ALA A 166 3.29 -1.18 15.46
CA ALA A 166 2.39 -2.25 15.04
C ALA A 166 1.42 -2.66 16.16
N PRO A 167 0.58 -1.75 16.64
CA PRO A 167 -0.44 -2.06 17.67
C PRO A 167 -1.48 -3.03 17.08
N SER A 168 -2.67 -3.13 17.68
CA SER A 168 -3.73 -3.98 17.12
C SER A 168 -4.11 -3.56 15.70
N LEU A 169 -4.69 -4.48 14.92
CA LEU A 169 -5.16 -4.21 13.54
C LEU A 169 -6.20 -3.08 13.48
N ASP A 170 -6.94 -2.84 14.55
CA ASP A 170 -7.89 -1.72 14.64
C ASP A 170 -7.23 -0.33 14.54
N ALA A 171 -5.92 -0.26 14.72
CA ALA A 171 -5.16 0.97 14.55
C ALA A 171 -4.66 1.20 13.10
N LEU A 172 -4.92 0.27 12.19
CA LEU A 172 -4.68 0.50 10.78
C LEU A 172 -5.56 1.64 10.28
N THR A 173 -4.93 2.60 9.63
CA THR A 173 -5.60 3.77 9.06
C THR A 173 -5.17 3.96 7.61
N THR A 174 -6.06 4.48 6.80
CA THR A 174 -5.77 4.85 5.40
C THR A 174 -6.21 6.27 5.14
N ASP A 175 -5.75 6.85 4.05
CA ASP A 175 -6.25 8.14 3.56
C ASP A 175 -7.35 7.96 2.50
N ARG A 176 -8.10 9.03 2.25
CA ARG A 176 -9.21 9.01 1.29
C ARG A 176 -8.76 8.81 -0.15
N SER A 177 -7.59 9.33 -0.51
CA SER A 177 -7.08 9.26 -1.88
C SER A 177 -6.78 7.83 -2.27
N ASP A 178 -5.97 7.14 -1.47
CA ASP A 178 -5.58 5.77 -1.78
C ASP A 178 -6.69 4.75 -1.48
N ALA A 179 -7.54 5.01 -0.47
CA ALA A 179 -8.74 4.21 -0.22
C ALA A 179 -9.68 4.20 -1.43
N SER A 180 -9.87 5.32 -2.12
CA SER A 180 -10.71 5.41 -3.33
C SER A 180 -10.18 4.55 -4.49
N GLY A 181 -8.89 4.26 -4.52
CA GLY A 181 -8.26 3.39 -5.51
C GLY A 181 -8.29 1.90 -5.17
N THR A 182 -8.85 1.51 -4.03
CA THR A 182 -8.93 0.09 -3.66
C THR A 182 -9.96 -0.69 -4.46
N GLY A 183 -11.06 -0.04 -4.85
CA GLY A 183 -12.21 -0.64 -5.53
C GLY A 183 -13.27 -1.23 -4.58
N TYR A 184 -13.16 -1.01 -3.26
CA TYR A 184 -14.12 -1.50 -2.26
C TYR A 184 -14.44 -0.48 -1.16
N TRP A 185 -14.04 0.76 -1.35
CA TRP A 185 -14.31 1.87 -0.41
C TRP A 185 -15.21 2.92 -1.05
#